data_605f671902a848b23f7ac86ce17843aa
#
_entry.id   605f671902a848b23f7ac86ce17843aa
#
_cell.length_a   1.000
_cell.length_b   1.000
_cell.length_c   1.000
_cell.angle_alpha   90.00
_cell.angle_beta   90.00
_cell.angle_gamma   90.00
#
_symmetry.space_group_name_H-M   'P 1'
#
loop_
_entity.id
_entity.type
_entity.pdbx_description
1 polymer ?
#
loop_
_entity_poly.entity_id
_entity_poly.type
_entity_poly.pdbx_seq_one_letter_code
_entity_poly.pdbx_strand_id
1 'polypeptide(L)'
;MAERALDAWIGKDVWVVIGDEQGEPYFGILEGWDERGVILRYTERAIRMREERGSEGPSKPALLLFPWTMVRHIGIYQDRLEGG
;
A
#
# COMPACT_ATOMS: atom_id res chain seq x y z
N MET A 1 -15.28 -1.94 12.74
CA MET A 1 -14.02 -1.56 13.28
C MET A 1 -12.97 -1.50 12.22
N ALA A 2 -11.88 -0.83 12.54
CA ALA A 2 -10.82 -0.63 11.57
C ALA A 2 -10.25 -1.96 11.08
N GLU A 3 -10.13 -2.93 11.99
CA GLU A 3 -9.56 -4.20 11.62
C GLU A 3 -10.39 -4.88 10.54
N ARG A 4 -11.69 -4.77 10.65
CA ARG A 4 -12.53 -5.44 9.67
C ARG A 4 -12.44 -4.80 8.32
N ALA A 5 -12.28 -3.47 8.30
CA ALA A 5 -12.12 -2.80 7.03
C ALA A 5 -10.87 -3.28 6.32
N LEU A 6 -9.78 -3.42 7.06
CA LEU A 6 -8.54 -3.89 6.46
C LEU A 6 -8.66 -5.32 5.98
N ASP A 7 -9.37 -6.15 6.73
CA ASP A 7 -9.56 -7.53 6.29
C ASP A 7 -10.25 -7.56 4.93
N ALA A 8 -11.19 -6.68 4.73
CA ALA A 8 -11.93 -6.67 3.47
C ALA A 8 -11.05 -6.21 2.31
N TRP A 9 -9.95 -5.56 2.60
CA TRP A 9 -9.08 -5.02 1.56
C TRP A 9 -7.95 -5.97 1.19
N ILE A 10 -7.81 -7.08 1.90
CA ILE A 10 -6.75 -8.04 1.61
C ILE A 10 -6.92 -8.56 0.19
N GLY A 11 -5.84 -8.57 -0.57
CA GLY A 11 -5.86 -9.01 -1.94
C GLY A 11 -6.21 -7.94 -2.93
N LYS A 12 -6.45 -6.72 -2.46
CA LYS A 12 -6.84 -5.63 -3.34
C LYS A 12 -5.73 -4.61 -3.46
N ASP A 13 -5.82 -3.81 -4.50
CA ASP A 13 -4.84 -2.75 -4.73
C ASP A 13 -5.05 -1.63 -3.74
N VAL A 14 -4.00 -1.29 -3.03
CA VAL A 14 -4.04 -0.24 -2.02
C VAL A 14 -2.82 0.65 -2.18
N TRP A 15 -2.83 1.77 -1.49
CA TRP A 15 -1.63 2.58 -1.35
C TRP A 15 -1.43 2.87 0.13
N VAL A 16 -0.16 3.01 0.51
CA VAL A 16 0.23 3.26 1.89
C VAL A 16 1.07 4.52 1.93
N VAL A 17 0.68 5.47 2.76
CA VAL A 17 1.44 6.70 2.97
C VAL A 17 2.11 6.60 4.31
N ILE A 18 3.42 6.84 4.35
CA ILE A 18 4.20 6.64 5.57
C ILE A 18 4.84 7.94 6.01
N GLY A 19 5.05 8.03 7.31
CA GLY A 19 5.81 9.10 7.93
C GLY A 19 5.24 10.45 7.64
N ASP A 20 6.10 11.44 7.70
CA ASP A 20 5.76 12.78 7.27
C ASP A 20 6.35 13.04 5.92
N GLU A 21 6.59 12.00 5.20
CA GLU A 21 7.11 12.12 3.86
C GLU A 21 6.12 12.82 2.98
N GLN A 22 6.66 13.66 2.13
CA GLN A 22 5.85 14.20 1.07
C GLN A 22 6.05 13.44 -0.21
N GLY A 23 6.72 12.31 -0.09
CA GLY A 23 6.99 11.51 -1.26
C GLY A 23 5.78 10.73 -1.72
N GLU A 24 6.04 9.92 -2.70
CA GLU A 24 4.99 9.14 -3.31
C GLU A 24 4.53 8.04 -2.38
N PRO A 25 3.24 7.75 -2.36
CA PRO A 25 2.78 6.60 -1.59
C PRO A 25 3.31 5.32 -2.20
N TYR A 26 3.27 4.27 -1.41
CA TYR A 26 3.63 2.94 -1.89
C TYR A 26 2.38 2.23 -2.36
N PHE A 27 2.40 1.81 -3.61
CA PHE A 27 1.28 1.09 -4.20
C PHE A 27 1.57 -0.39 -4.18
N GLY A 28 0.53 -1.18 -4.03
CA GLY A 28 0.71 -2.62 -4.07
C GLY A 28 -0.57 -3.31 -3.68
N ILE A 29 -0.44 -4.59 -3.41
CA ILE A 29 -1.57 -5.40 -3.02
C ILE A 29 -1.45 -5.66 -1.52
N LEU A 30 -2.53 -5.41 -0.80
CA LEU A 30 -2.53 -5.65 0.63
C LEU A 30 -2.47 -7.14 0.88
N GLU A 31 -1.39 -7.58 1.52
CA GLU A 31 -1.21 -8.99 1.78
C GLU A 31 -1.76 -9.39 3.13
N GLY A 32 -1.66 -8.49 4.10
CA GLY A 32 -2.16 -8.78 5.43
C GLY A 32 -1.76 -7.68 6.38
N TRP A 33 -2.05 -7.91 7.65
CA TRP A 33 -1.69 -6.95 8.69
C TRP A 33 -1.70 -7.69 10.02
N ASP A 34 -0.97 -7.15 10.96
CA ASP A 34 -0.99 -7.68 12.32
C ASP A 34 -0.66 -6.55 13.27
N GLU A 35 -0.36 -6.89 14.52
CA GLU A 35 -0.14 -5.87 15.53
C GLU A 35 1.09 -5.04 15.26
N ARG A 36 2.00 -5.54 14.43
CA ARG A 36 3.23 -4.81 14.13
C ARG A 36 3.06 -3.83 12.99
N GLY A 37 2.21 -4.13 12.04
CA GLY A 37 2.05 -3.25 10.90
C GLY A 37 1.28 -3.88 9.78
N VAL A 38 1.40 -3.28 8.62
CA VAL A 38 0.69 -3.73 7.44
C VAL A 38 1.70 -4.30 6.45
N ILE A 39 1.33 -5.38 5.79
CA ILE A 39 2.19 -6.08 4.85
C ILE A 39 1.67 -5.82 3.44
N LEU A 40 2.54 -5.24 2.63
CA LEU A 40 2.19 -4.86 1.27
C LEU A 40 3.00 -5.69 0.30
N ARG A 41 2.33 -6.26 -0.69
CA ARG A 41 3.03 -6.94 -1.76
C ARG A 41 3.35 -5.92 -2.84
N TYR A 42 4.62 -5.63 -2.98
CA TYR A 42 5.12 -4.63 -3.91
C TYR A 42 5.34 -5.33 -5.26
N THR A 43 4.54 -4.99 -6.23
CA THR A 43 4.50 -5.70 -7.49
C THR A 43 5.35 -4.99 -8.55
N GLU A 44 5.56 -5.67 -9.67
CA GLU A 44 6.27 -5.05 -10.78
C GLU A 44 5.58 -3.80 -11.26
N ARG A 45 4.27 -3.82 -11.24
CA ARG A 45 3.52 -2.66 -11.67
C ARG A 45 3.80 -1.48 -10.73
N ALA A 46 3.84 -1.75 -9.43
CA ALA A 46 4.13 -0.71 -8.46
C ALA A 46 5.55 -0.16 -8.67
N ILE A 47 6.49 -1.05 -8.97
CA ILE A 47 7.85 -0.63 -9.22
C ILE A 47 7.90 0.34 -10.39
N ARG A 48 7.22 -0.01 -11.48
CA ARG A 48 7.23 0.85 -12.65
C ARG A 48 6.57 2.19 -12.37
N MET A 49 5.50 2.18 -11.61
CA MET A 49 4.84 3.43 -11.27
C MET A 49 5.77 4.37 -10.52
N ARG A 50 6.55 3.81 -9.61
CA ARG A 50 7.48 4.63 -8.85
C ARG A 50 8.62 5.12 -9.74
N GLU A 51 9.11 4.28 -10.62
CA GLU A 51 10.19 4.67 -11.52
C GLU A 51 9.75 5.80 -12.43
N GLU A 52 8.51 5.72 -12.91
CA GLU A 52 8.01 6.77 -13.80
C GLU A 52 7.91 8.09 -13.09
N ARG A 53 7.76 8.08 -11.79
CA ARG A 53 7.67 9.31 -11.01
C ARG A 53 9.02 9.75 -10.48
N GLY A 54 10.07 9.00 -10.77
CA GLY A 54 11.38 9.36 -10.31
C GLY A 54 11.61 9.09 -8.84
N SER A 55 10.77 8.31 -8.23
CA SER A 55 10.90 8.00 -6.81
C SER A 55 11.70 6.73 -6.63
N GLU A 56 12.43 6.65 -5.52
CA GLU A 56 13.20 5.47 -5.23
C GLU A 56 12.37 4.46 -4.47
N GLY A 57 12.78 3.21 -4.59
CA GLY A 57 12.10 2.13 -3.91
C GLY A 57 12.76 0.83 -4.28
N PRO A 58 12.21 -0.28 -3.81
CA PRO A 58 12.74 -1.57 -4.19
C PRO A 58 12.72 -1.77 -5.69
N SER A 59 13.73 -2.44 -6.20
CA SER A 59 13.83 -2.67 -7.63
C SER A 59 13.26 -4.03 -8.03
N LYS A 60 12.83 -4.83 -7.08
CA LYS A 60 12.28 -6.14 -7.35
C LYS A 60 10.99 -6.31 -6.55
N PRO A 61 10.10 -7.16 -7.03
CA PRO A 61 8.90 -7.46 -6.24
C PRO A 61 9.29 -7.99 -4.88
N ALA A 62 8.55 -7.59 -3.87
CA ALA A 62 8.89 -7.92 -2.50
C ALA A 62 7.68 -7.77 -1.61
N LEU A 63 7.79 -8.32 -0.42
CA LEU A 63 6.81 -8.06 0.64
C LEU A 63 7.42 -7.01 1.55
N LEU A 64 6.66 -5.97 1.81
CA LEU A 64 7.12 -4.87 2.64
C LEU A 64 6.25 -4.79 3.88
N LEU A 65 6.89 -4.66 5.01
CA LEU A 65 6.17 -4.44 6.26
C LEU A 65 6.33 -2.99 6.68
N PHE A 66 5.20 -2.32 6.81
CA PHE A 66 5.20 -0.93 7.28
C PHE A 66 4.67 -0.91 8.71
N PRO A 67 5.52 -0.61 9.68
CA PRO A 67 5.07 -0.55 11.07
C PRO A 67 3.96 0.48 11.25
N TRP A 68 3.02 0.17 12.12
CA TRP A 68 1.92 1.11 12.36
C TRP A 68 2.39 2.49 12.75
N THR A 69 3.53 2.56 13.43
CA THR A 69 4.06 3.85 13.85
C THR A 69 4.47 4.73 12.67
N MET A 70 4.69 4.13 11.51
CA MET A 70 5.07 4.87 10.32
C MET A 70 3.91 5.13 9.37
N VAL A 71 2.83 4.41 9.52
CA VAL A 71 1.73 4.50 8.56
C VAL A 71 0.86 5.69 8.89
N ARG A 72 0.72 6.61 7.94
CA ARG A 72 -0.18 7.74 8.10
C ARG A 72 -1.59 7.35 7.71
N HIS A 73 -1.72 6.73 6.56
CA HIS A 73 -3.01 6.19 6.17
C HIS A 73 -2.83 5.19 5.06
N ILE A 74 -3.85 4.39 4.87
CA ILE A 74 -3.93 3.40 3.82
C ILE A 74 -5.19 3.68 3.04
N GLY A 75 -5.09 3.65 1.72
CA GLY A 75 -6.26 3.85 0.89
C GLY A 75 -6.45 2.68 -0.04
N ILE A 76 -7.65 2.54 -0.53
CA ILE A 76 -7.98 1.50 -1.48
C ILE A 76 -8.61 2.14 -2.70
N TYR A 77 -8.27 1.61 -3.85
CA TYR A 77 -8.84 2.11 -5.08
C TYR A 77 -10.27 1.62 -5.22
N GLN A 78 -11.14 2.51 -5.60
CA GLN A 78 -12.54 2.18 -5.77
C GLN A 78 -12.94 2.45 -7.20
N ASP A 79 -12.30 1.74 -8.09
CA ASP A 79 -12.55 1.96 -9.49
C ASP A 79 -13.94 1.55 -9.91
N ARG A 80 -14.64 0.85 -9.02
CA ARG A 80 -16.04 0.49 -9.32
C ARG A 80 -17.02 1.44 -8.71
N LEU A 81 -16.53 2.43 -8.02
CA LEU A 81 -17.41 3.32 -7.31
C LEU A 81 -18.40 3.98 -8.22
N GLU A 82 -17.91 4.44 -9.33
CA GLU A 82 -18.75 5.15 -10.27
C GLU A 82 -19.76 4.21 -10.92
N GLY A 83 -19.38 2.96 -11.03
CA GLY A 83 -20.29 2.01 -11.61
C GLY A 83 -21.39 1.61 -10.67
N GLY A 84 -21.11 1.84 -9.42
CA GLY A 84 -22.13 1.51 -8.43
C GLY A 84 -23.16 2.55 -8.44
#